data_638bbd4f20f50f03eede296779369f24
#
_entry.id   638bbd4f20f50f03eede296779369f24
#
_cell.length_a   1.000
_cell.length_b   1.000
_cell.length_c   1.000
_cell.angle_alpha   90.00
_cell.angle_beta   90.00
_cell.angle_gamma   90.00
#
_symmetry.space_group_name_H-M   'P 1'
#
loop_
_entity.id
_entity.type
_entity.pdbx_description
1 polymer ?
#
loop_
_entity_poly.entity_id
_entity_poly.type
_entity_poly.pdbx_seq_one_letter_code
_entity_poly.pdbx_strand_id
1 'polypeptide(L)'
;TAIAAAEKLGRRWIGIDITHLSIALMKYRLGDMFDLKEKANYRVIGEPVDLAGARALAAKDGGDRYQFQWWALSLVRAKPLGGDGGKQGKKGSDKGIDGVISFTEGGTGRVQRALVQVKSGGVKSGDIRDLKGTLDRENAAIGLFITLEKPSKDMLTEATTAGFYKSPGWHMDYPRLQILTIEDLLTGKAPL
;
A
#
# COMPACT_ATOMS: atom_id res chain seq x y z
N THR A 1 12.65 7.61 -15.97
CA THR A 1 11.68 8.71 -16.17
C THR A 1 12.42 10.03 -16.30
N ALA A 2 11.78 11.04 -16.91
CA ALA A 2 12.37 12.34 -17.19
C ALA A 2 12.89 13.04 -15.92
N ILE A 3 12.12 12.99 -14.81
CA ILE A 3 12.54 13.58 -13.53
C ILE A 3 13.85 12.99 -13.00
N ALA A 4 13.97 11.67 -12.98
CA ALA A 4 15.21 11.03 -12.51
C ALA A 4 16.41 11.34 -13.43
N ALA A 5 16.17 11.47 -14.73
CA ALA A 5 17.21 11.89 -15.67
C ALA A 5 17.61 13.36 -15.44
N ALA A 6 16.66 14.25 -15.20
CA ALA A 6 16.91 15.65 -14.90
C ALA A 6 17.71 15.81 -13.60
N GLU A 7 17.33 15.08 -12.54
CA GLU A 7 18.04 15.04 -11.26
C GLU A 7 19.51 14.58 -11.46
N LYS A 8 19.70 13.47 -12.17
CA LYS A 8 21.05 12.95 -12.50
C LYS A 8 21.93 13.97 -13.23
N LEU A 9 21.32 14.83 -14.04
CA LEU A 9 22.00 15.88 -14.81
C LEU A 9 22.10 17.21 -14.07
N GLY A 10 21.72 17.27 -12.78
CA GLY A 10 21.72 18.50 -11.98
C GLY A 10 20.75 19.55 -12.51
N ARG A 11 19.68 19.17 -13.18
CA ARG A 11 18.69 20.10 -13.75
C ARG A 11 17.54 20.32 -12.77
N ARG A 12 17.02 21.56 -12.73
CA ARG A 12 15.74 21.84 -12.06
C ARG A 12 14.61 21.14 -12.83
N TRP A 13 13.63 20.60 -12.11
CA TRP A 13 12.55 19.88 -12.72
C TRP A 13 11.19 20.16 -12.04
N ILE A 14 10.15 20.04 -12.82
CA ILE A 14 8.76 19.98 -12.39
C ILE A 14 8.16 18.80 -13.14
N GLY A 15 7.55 17.85 -12.40
CA GLY A 15 6.85 16.70 -12.98
C GLY A 15 5.35 16.82 -12.75
N ILE A 16 4.57 16.53 -13.77
CA ILE A 16 3.11 16.53 -13.71
C ILE A 16 2.62 15.18 -14.23
N ASP A 17 1.78 14.53 -13.46
CA ASP A 17 1.08 13.31 -13.86
C ASP A 17 -0.32 13.30 -13.26
N ILE A 18 -1.25 12.61 -13.92
CA ILE A 18 -2.64 12.52 -13.46
C ILE A 18 -2.90 11.34 -12.55
N THR A 19 -1.93 10.41 -12.42
CA THR A 19 -2.10 9.18 -11.67
C THR A 19 -1.24 9.15 -10.42
N HIS A 20 -1.84 8.78 -9.29
CA HIS A 20 -1.10 8.57 -8.04
C HIS A 20 -0.06 7.45 -8.19
N LEU A 21 -0.28 6.48 -9.06
CA LEU A 21 0.69 5.43 -9.36
C LEU A 21 1.99 5.99 -9.94
N SER A 22 1.90 6.85 -10.95
CA SER A 22 3.08 7.50 -11.56
C SER A 22 3.81 8.38 -10.56
N ILE A 23 3.08 9.16 -9.76
CA ILE A 23 3.65 10.00 -8.71
C ILE A 23 4.40 9.14 -7.69
N ALA A 24 3.82 8.04 -7.21
CA ALA A 24 4.47 7.11 -6.30
C ALA A 24 5.78 6.54 -6.88
N LEU A 25 5.77 6.12 -8.14
CA LEU A 25 6.97 5.63 -8.83
C LEU A 25 8.05 6.70 -8.97
N MET A 26 7.69 7.96 -9.18
CA MET A 26 8.64 9.08 -9.19
C MET A 26 9.26 9.26 -7.81
N LYS A 27 8.45 9.29 -6.75
CA LYS A 27 8.92 9.39 -5.36
C LYS A 27 9.90 8.27 -5.00
N TYR A 28 9.56 7.02 -5.34
CA TYR A 28 10.43 5.88 -5.07
C TYR A 28 11.78 6.01 -5.79
N ARG A 29 11.78 6.39 -7.07
CA ARG A 29 13.02 6.58 -7.83
C ARG A 29 13.89 7.70 -7.28
N LEU A 30 13.27 8.81 -6.86
CA LEU A 30 14.02 9.92 -6.24
C LEU A 30 14.65 9.49 -4.91
N GLY A 31 13.93 8.73 -4.09
CA GLY A 31 14.45 8.18 -2.84
C GLY A 31 15.52 7.12 -3.07
N ASP A 32 15.23 6.11 -3.91
CA ASP A 32 16.10 4.94 -4.07
C ASP A 32 17.40 5.25 -4.84
N MET A 33 17.37 6.21 -5.79
CA MET A 33 18.53 6.55 -6.64
C MET A 33 19.35 7.73 -6.11
N PHE A 34 18.74 8.67 -5.40
CA PHE A 34 19.36 9.94 -5.04
C PHE A 34 19.22 10.29 -3.55
N ASP A 35 18.61 9.42 -2.74
CA ASP A 35 18.28 9.64 -1.31
C ASP A 35 17.49 10.96 -1.07
N LEU A 36 16.69 11.37 -2.05
CA LEU A 36 15.87 12.57 -1.92
C LEU A 36 14.59 12.26 -1.14
N LYS A 37 14.26 13.13 -0.19
CA LYS A 37 13.09 13.00 0.68
C LYS A 37 12.06 14.08 0.36
N GLU A 38 10.80 13.66 0.27
CA GLU A 38 9.67 14.57 0.18
C GLU A 38 9.67 15.54 1.38
N LYS A 39 9.21 16.78 1.15
CA LYS A 39 9.20 17.90 2.08
C LYS A 39 10.59 18.50 2.39
N ALA A 40 11.66 17.73 2.32
CA ALA A 40 13.02 18.22 2.53
C ALA A 40 13.68 18.69 1.21
N ASN A 41 13.59 17.88 0.17
CA ASN A 41 14.26 18.13 -1.11
C ASN A 41 13.30 18.54 -2.23
N TYR A 42 12.06 18.05 -2.19
CA TYR A 42 11.01 18.37 -3.16
C TYR A 42 9.64 18.38 -2.52
N ARG A 43 8.63 18.89 -3.24
CA ARG A 43 7.24 18.90 -2.82
C ARG A 43 6.39 18.08 -3.79
N VAL A 44 5.41 17.35 -3.26
CA VAL A 44 4.31 16.80 -4.03
C VAL A 44 3.06 17.63 -3.76
N ILE A 45 2.34 17.97 -4.83
CA ILE A 45 1.11 18.77 -4.77
C ILE A 45 -0.02 17.92 -5.34
N GLY A 46 -1.16 17.89 -4.66
CA GLY A 46 -2.36 17.17 -5.12
C GLY A 46 -2.55 15.78 -4.50
N GLU A 47 -1.61 15.29 -3.68
CA GLU A 47 -1.83 14.11 -2.85
C GLU A 47 -2.54 14.49 -1.54
N PRO A 48 -3.40 13.60 -0.99
CA PRO A 48 -3.96 13.78 0.34
C PRO A 48 -2.87 13.86 1.42
N VAL A 49 -2.96 14.87 2.28
CA VAL A 49 -2.03 15.07 3.41
C VAL A 49 -2.71 14.82 4.75
N ASP A 50 -4.02 14.66 4.76
CA ASP A 50 -4.86 14.43 5.92
C ASP A 50 -6.05 13.51 5.59
N LEU A 51 -6.81 13.15 6.61
CA LEU A 51 -7.96 12.26 6.47
C LEU A 51 -9.09 12.88 5.63
N ALA A 52 -9.24 14.20 5.66
CA ALA A 52 -10.27 14.90 4.86
C ALA A 52 -9.93 14.82 3.37
N GLY A 53 -8.68 15.07 2.99
CA GLY A 53 -8.18 14.88 1.63
C GLY A 53 -8.30 13.44 1.15
N ALA A 54 -7.99 12.46 2.02
CA ALA A 54 -8.15 11.04 1.70
C ALA A 54 -9.61 10.67 1.44
N ARG A 55 -10.55 11.19 2.25
CA ARG A 55 -11.99 11.00 2.04
C ARG A 55 -12.47 11.64 0.74
N ALA A 56 -12.00 12.84 0.44
CA ALA A 56 -12.33 13.53 -0.81
C ALA A 56 -11.83 12.74 -2.04
N LEU A 57 -10.62 12.15 -1.96
CA LEU A 57 -10.09 11.31 -3.03
C LEU A 57 -10.92 10.02 -3.20
N ALA A 58 -11.33 9.39 -2.10
CA ALA A 58 -12.15 8.18 -2.11
C ALA A 58 -13.60 8.42 -2.61
N ALA A 59 -14.14 9.63 -2.38
CA ALA A 59 -15.50 10.01 -2.71
C ALA A 59 -15.68 10.53 -4.14
N LYS A 60 -14.59 10.74 -4.90
CA LYS A 60 -14.69 11.22 -6.30
C LYS A 60 -15.51 10.25 -7.13
N ASP A 61 -16.69 10.72 -7.52
CA ASP A 61 -17.62 10.00 -8.39
C ASP A 61 -17.01 9.73 -9.77
N GLY A 62 -17.31 8.58 -10.32
CA GLY A 62 -17.11 8.31 -11.75
C GLY A 62 -15.87 7.55 -12.13
N GLY A 63 -15.21 6.84 -11.21
CA GLY A 63 -14.23 5.84 -11.66
C GLY A 63 -12.85 5.88 -11.04
N ASP A 64 -12.60 6.78 -10.11
CA ASP A 64 -11.26 6.99 -9.59
C ASP A 64 -10.98 6.30 -8.24
N ARG A 65 -11.77 5.26 -7.90
CA ARG A 65 -11.45 4.36 -6.78
C ARG A 65 -10.04 3.75 -6.90
N TYR A 66 -9.51 3.64 -8.11
CA TYR A 66 -8.13 3.23 -8.34
C TYR A 66 -7.12 4.26 -7.89
N GLN A 67 -7.42 5.57 -8.00
CA GLN A 67 -6.50 6.62 -7.55
C GLN A 67 -6.34 6.58 -6.03
N PHE A 68 -7.45 6.41 -5.28
CA PHE A 68 -7.39 6.20 -3.84
C PHE A 68 -6.62 4.92 -3.48
N GLN A 69 -6.89 3.82 -4.17
CA GLN A 69 -6.21 2.55 -3.96
C GLN A 69 -4.69 2.67 -4.22
N TRP A 70 -4.29 3.26 -5.35
CA TRP A 70 -2.87 3.44 -5.68
C TRP A 70 -2.17 4.36 -4.70
N TRP A 71 -2.83 5.45 -4.29
CA TRP A 71 -2.30 6.34 -3.27
C TRP A 71 -2.14 5.61 -1.93
N ALA A 72 -3.15 4.88 -1.46
CA ALA A 72 -3.07 4.13 -0.21
C ALA A 72 -1.97 3.05 -0.24
N LEU A 73 -1.83 2.33 -1.35
CA LEU A 73 -0.74 1.36 -1.56
C LEU A 73 0.63 2.04 -1.50
N SER A 74 0.73 3.28 -2.00
CA SER A 74 1.99 4.03 -1.98
C SER A 74 2.48 4.36 -0.57
N LEU A 75 1.56 4.51 0.40
CA LEU A 75 1.92 4.81 1.79
C LEU A 75 2.70 3.67 2.46
N VAL A 76 2.51 2.44 1.98
CA VAL A 76 3.22 1.25 2.46
C VAL A 76 4.20 0.68 1.43
N ARG A 77 4.49 1.42 0.36
CA ARG A 77 5.37 1.01 -0.74
C ARG A 77 4.95 -0.33 -1.39
N ALA A 78 3.66 -0.65 -1.37
CA ALA A 78 3.14 -1.84 -2.02
C ALA A 78 3.08 -1.66 -3.54
N LYS A 79 3.46 -2.69 -4.28
CA LYS A 79 3.30 -2.75 -5.73
C LYS A 79 1.85 -3.11 -6.05
N PRO A 80 1.09 -2.31 -6.82
CA PRO A 80 -0.25 -2.67 -7.25
C PRO A 80 -0.28 -4.00 -8.01
N LEU A 81 -1.30 -4.81 -7.74
CA LEU A 81 -1.63 -6.00 -8.51
C LEU A 81 -2.87 -5.70 -9.35
N GLY A 82 -2.83 -6.06 -10.63
CA GLY A 82 -3.94 -5.83 -11.55
C GLY A 82 -4.01 -4.39 -12.07
N GLY A 83 -3.59 -4.18 -13.27
CA GLY A 83 -3.62 -2.91 -13.98
C GLY A 83 -2.35 -2.66 -14.76
N ASP A 84 -2.21 -3.32 -15.91
CA ASP A 84 -1.35 -2.79 -16.97
C ASP A 84 -1.94 -1.45 -17.41
N GLY A 85 -1.28 -0.38 -17.02
CA GLY A 85 -1.56 1.02 -17.28
C GLY A 85 -2.49 1.33 -18.47
N GLY A 86 -3.81 1.25 -18.27
CA GLY A 86 -4.77 1.72 -19.25
C GLY A 86 -5.79 0.72 -19.76
N LYS A 87 -5.69 -0.57 -19.50
CA LYS A 87 -6.80 -1.50 -19.77
C LYS A 87 -7.47 -1.87 -18.45
N GLN A 88 -8.75 -1.59 -18.36
CA GLN A 88 -9.62 -1.99 -17.25
C GLN A 88 -9.27 -3.41 -16.82
N GLY A 89 -8.73 -3.58 -15.61
CA GLY A 89 -8.50 -4.88 -15.03
C GLY A 89 -9.79 -5.68 -15.13
N LYS A 90 -9.71 -6.92 -15.63
CA LYS A 90 -10.90 -7.77 -15.75
C LYS A 90 -11.55 -7.84 -14.38
N LYS A 91 -12.77 -7.30 -14.28
CA LYS A 91 -13.63 -7.41 -13.13
C LYS A 91 -13.72 -8.89 -12.74
N GLY A 92 -13.14 -9.30 -11.60
CA GLY A 92 -13.30 -10.66 -11.06
C GLY A 92 -12.02 -11.52 -10.94
N SER A 93 -10.83 -11.03 -11.32
CA SER A 93 -9.60 -11.84 -11.31
C SER A 93 -8.74 -11.67 -10.05
N ASP A 94 -8.90 -10.61 -9.27
CA ASP A 94 -7.87 -10.17 -8.31
C ASP A 94 -8.07 -10.72 -6.89
N LYS A 95 -9.01 -11.67 -6.71
CA LYS A 95 -9.20 -12.39 -5.41
C LYS A 95 -9.18 -11.49 -4.17
N GLY A 96 -9.52 -10.19 -4.32
CA GLY A 96 -9.50 -9.20 -3.24
C GLY A 96 -8.11 -8.71 -2.83
N ILE A 97 -7.09 -8.90 -3.68
CA ILE A 97 -5.73 -8.41 -3.43
C ILE A 97 -5.50 -7.17 -4.30
N ASP A 98 -5.19 -6.05 -3.67
CA ASP A 98 -4.94 -4.78 -4.37
C ASP A 98 -3.46 -4.53 -4.62
N GLY A 99 -2.59 -5.06 -3.76
CA GLY A 99 -1.15 -4.89 -3.89
C GLY A 99 -0.32 -5.96 -3.19
N VAL A 100 0.99 -5.93 -3.45
CA VAL A 100 1.95 -6.85 -2.84
C VAL A 100 3.22 -6.11 -2.43
N ILE A 101 3.76 -6.50 -1.28
CA ILE A 101 5.11 -6.15 -0.85
C ILE A 101 5.92 -7.43 -0.86
N SER A 102 7.03 -7.43 -1.59
CA SER A 102 8.00 -8.53 -1.55
C SER A 102 9.14 -8.13 -0.63
N PHE A 103 9.50 -9.00 0.30
CA PHE A 103 10.63 -8.78 1.18
C PHE A 103 11.51 -10.03 1.27
N THR A 104 12.79 -9.80 1.42
CA THR A 104 13.76 -10.90 1.60
C THR A 104 13.93 -11.11 3.09
N GLU A 105 13.70 -12.33 3.52
CA GLU A 105 13.86 -12.71 4.91
C GLU A 105 15.34 -12.76 5.28
N GLY A 106 15.71 -12.04 6.34
CA GLY A 106 17.08 -11.95 6.81
C GLY A 106 17.70 -13.33 7.06
N GLY A 107 18.95 -13.54 6.65
CA GLY A 107 19.71 -14.76 6.90
C GLY A 107 19.32 -15.98 6.05
N THR A 108 18.11 -16.05 5.50
CA THR A 108 17.64 -17.21 4.71
C THR A 108 17.69 -16.99 3.20
N GLY A 109 17.71 -15.73 2.75
CA GLY A 109 17.61 -15.37 1.33
C GLY A 109 16.24 -15.68 0.70
N ARG A 110 15.26 -16.16 1.47
CA ARG A 110 13.92 -16.45 0.97
C ARG A 110 13.14 -15.18 0.73
N VAL A 111 12.50 -15.10 -0.44
CA VAL A 111 11.56 -14.01 -0.74
C VAL A 111 10.19 -14.38 -0.20
N GLN A 112 9.67 -13.54 0.66
CA GLN A 112 8.31 -13.62 1.21
C GLN A 112 7.43 -12.51 0.64
N ARG A 113 6.11 -12.66 0.80
CA ARG A 113 5.13 -11.70 0.31
C ARG A 113 4.21 -11.26 1.44
N ALA A 114 3.98 -9.95 1.51
CA ALA A 114 2.83 -9.40 2.21
C ALA A 114 1.78 -9.00 1.17
N LEU A 115 0.54 -9.48 1.33
CA LEU A 115 -0.59 -9.09 0.49
C LEU A 115 -1.29 -7.90 1.10
N VAL A 116 -1.67 -6.95 0.26
CA VAL A 116 -2.32 -5.71 0.70
C VAL A 116 -3.71 -5.63 0.10
N GLN A 117 -4.70 -5.39 0.96
CA GLN A 117 -6.07 -5.06 0.58
C GLN A 117 -6.41 -3.65 1.06
N VAL A 118 -7.05 -2.86 0.21
CA VAL A 118 -7.43 -1.46 0.48
C VAL A 118 -8.94 -1.32 0.42
N LYS A 119 -9.53 -0.70 1.43
CA LYS A 119 -10.97 -0.42 1.50
C LYS A 119 -11.22 1.04 1.87
N SER A 120 -12.00 1.74 1.05
CA SER A 120 -12.40 3.12 1.33
C SER A 120 -13.65 3.25 2.20
N GLY A 121 -14.37 2.16 2.46
CA GLY A 121 -15.57 2.17 3.31
C GLY A 121 -16.30 0.83 3.31
N GLY A 122 -17.33 0.72 4.16
CA GLY A 122 -18.17 -0.47 4.27
C GLY A 122 -17.46 -1.70 4.82
N VAL A 123 -16.48 -1.51 5.70
CA VAL A 123 -15.61 -2.59 6.24
C VAL A 123 -16.28 -3.41 7.34
N LYS A 124 -16.05 -4.71 7.34
CA LYS A 124 -16.62 -5.68 8.31
C LYS A 124 -15.63 -6.82 8.61
N SER A 125 -15.91 -7.56 9.67
CA SER A 125 -15.10 -8.75 10.05
C SER A 125 -15.01 -9.81 8.94
N GLY A 126 -16.02 -9.88 8.06
CA GLY A 126 -15.98 -10.74 6.87
C GLY A 126 -14.82 -10.42 5.93
N ASP A 127 -14.53 -9.13 5.71
CA ASP A 127 -13.39 -8.73 4.87
C ASP A 127 -12.05 -9.24 5.44
N ILE A 128 -11.94 -9.28 6.77
CA ILE A 128 -10.73 -9.78 7.46
C ILE A 128 -10.61 -11.29 7.31
N ARG A 129 -11.74 -12.05 7.43
CA ARG A 129 -11.75 -13.49 7.16
C ARG A 129 -11.40 -13.83 5.73
N ASP A 130 -11.91 -13.05 4.78
CA ASP A 130 -11.62 -13.23 3.36
C ASP A 130 -10.14 -13.01 3.05
N LEU A 131 -9.54 -11.96 3.64
CA LEU A 131 -8.10 -11.72 3.51
C LEU A 131 -7.29 -12.85 4.16
N LYS A 132 -7.66 -13.32 5.36
CA LYS A 132 -7.03 -14.49 6.01
C LYS A 132 -7.06 -15.72 5.11
N GLY A 133 -8.22 -16.07 4.54
CA GLY A 133 -8.35 -17.18 3.59
C GLY A 133 -7.52 -16.98 2.33
N THR A 134 -7.36 -15.74 1.90
CA THR A 134 -6.50 -15.38 0.76
C THR A 134 -5.02 -15.58 1.09
N LEU A 135 -4.57 -15.21 2.30
CA LEU A 135 -3.20 -15.48 2.74
C LEU A 135 -2.85 -16.97 2.71
N ASP A 136 -3.77 -17.82 3.17
CA ASP A 136 -3.57 -19.26 3.17
C ASP A 136 -3.50 -19.80 1.73
N ARG A 137 -4.42 -19.40 0.88
CA ARG A 137 -4.47 -19.84 -0.53
C ARG A 137 -3.25 -19.39 -1.34
N GLU A 138 -2.76 -18.17 -1.11
CA GLU A 138 -1.62 -17.61 -1.83
C GLU A 138 -0.27 -17.93 -1.17
N ASN A 139 -0.28 -18.66 -0.06
CA ASN A 139 0.90 -18.96 0.76
C ASN A 139 1.71 -17.69 1.08
N ALA A 140 1.02 -16.63 1.51
CA ALA A 140 1.63 -15.36 1.85
C ALA A 140 1.95 -15.28 3.35
N ALA A 141 3.04 -14.63 3.68
CA ALA A 141 3.52 -14.51 5.06
C ALA A 141 2.64 -13.57 5.89
N ILE A 142 2.31 -12.40 5.35
CA ILE A 142 1.62 -11.32 6.07
C ILE A 142 0.49 -10.75 5.21
N GLY A 143 -0.59 -10.31 5.85
CA GLY A 143 -1.68 -9.54 5.26
C GLY A 143 -1.77 -8.15 5.86
N LEU A 144 -1.85 -7.15 5.01
CA LEU A 144 -2.11 -5.77 5.40
C LEU A 144 -3.51 -5.38 4.91
N PHE A 145 -4.37 -5.00 5.84
CA PHE A 145 -5.69 -4.46 5.54
C PHE A 145 -5.68 -2.96 5.79
N ILE A 146 -5.69 -2.16 4.71
CA ILE A 146 -5.68 -0.70 4.80
C ILE A 146 -7.09 -0.18 4.68
N THR A 147 -7.55 0.62 5.63
CA THR A 147 -8.91 1.15 5.67
C THR A 147 -8.96 2.65 5.96
N LEU A 148 -9.93 3.33 5.33
CA LEU A 148 -10.25 4.71 5.63
C LEU A 148 -11.06 4.85 6.94
N GLU A 149 -11.80 3.80 7.32
CA GLU A 149 -12.64 3.75 8.50
C GLU A 149 -11.92 3.07 9.68
N LYS A 150 -12.31 3.45 10.89
CA LYS A 150 -11.78 2.79 12.10
C LYS A 150 -12.29 1.34 12.16
N PRO A 151 -11.43 0.36 12.44
CA PRO A 151 -11.83 -1.03 12.54
C PRO A 151 -12.73 -1.24 13.76
N SER A 152 -13.73 -2.10 13.62
CA SER A 152 -14.56 -2.55 14.75
C SER A 152 -13.79 -3.52 15.65
N LYS A 153 -14.31 -3.73 16.87
CA LYS A 153 -13.76 -4.75 17.79
C LYS A 153 -13.74 -6.13 17.16
N ASP A 154 -14.79 -6.49 16.42
CA ASP A 154 -14.90 -7.78 15.75
C ASP A 154 -13.85 -7.96 14.66
N MET A 155 -13.52 -6.88 13.92
CA MET A 155 -12.43 -6.91 12.94
C MET A 155 -11.07 -7.13 13.62
N LEU A 156 -10.81 -6.45 14.73
CA LEU A 156 -9.57 -6.62 15.49
C LEU A 156 -9.48 -8.04 16.07
N THR A 157 -10.57 -8.56 16.63
CA THR A 157 -10.62 -9.94 17.13
C THR A 157 -10.36 -10.93 15.99
N GLU A 158 -11.01 -10.76 14.84
CA GLU A 158 -10.80 -11.63 13.67
C GLU A 158 -9.33 -11.58 13.19
N ALA A 159 -8.72 -10.41 13.16
CA ALA A 159 -7.33 -10.28 12.77
C ALA A 159 -6.37 -11.07 13.69
N THR A 160 -6.62 -11.07 15.01
CA THR A 160 -5.81 -11.83 15.96
C THR A 160 -5.92 -13.35 15.74
N THR A 161 -7.03 -13.84 15.20
CA THR A 161 -7.20 -15.29 14.88
C THR A 161 -6.30 -15.76 13.74
N ALA A 162 -5.71 -14.85 12.96
CA ALA A 162 -4.74 -15.21 11.94
C ALA A 162 -3.40 -15.67 12.54
N GLY A 163 -3.15 -15.38 13.83
CA GLY A 163 -1.94 -15.76 14.53
C GLY A 163 -0.74 -14.92 14.10
N PHE A 164 0.43 -15.52 14.13
CA PHE A 164 1.69 -14.86 13.88
C PHE A 164 2.45 -15.52 12.73
N TYR A 165 3.14 -14.70 11.95
CA TYR A 165 4.20 -15.12 11.07
C TYR A 165 5.49 -15.18 11.88
N LYS A 166 6.06 -16.38 12.02
CA LYS A 166 7.34 -16.59 12.69
C LYS A 166 8.45 -16.47 11.67
N SER A 167 9.22 -15.40 11.76
CA SER A 167 10.34 -15.18 10.85
C SER A 167 11.55 -16.02 11.28
N PRO A 168 11.97 -17.00 10.48
CA PRO A 168 13.17 -17.78 10.82
C PRO A 168 14.45 -16.96 10.69
N GLY A 169 14.46 -15.92 9.87
CA GLY A 169 15.65 -15.08 9.65
C GLY A 169 15.86 -13.99 10.68
N TRP A 170 14.78 -13.40 11.19
CA TRP A 170 14.85 -12.34 12.22
C TRP A 170 14.56 -12.85 13.62
N HIS A 171 14.12 -14.11 13.77
CA HIS A 171 13.74 -14.73 15.05
C HIS A 171 12.68 -13.91 15.82
N MET A 172 11.75 -13.30 15.09
CA MET A 172 10.68 -12.47 15.62
C MET A 172 9.33 -12.97 15.12
N ASP A 173 8.31 -12.75 15.94
CA ASP A 173 6.92 -13.05 15.61
C ASP A 173 6.21 -11.76 15.20
N TYR A 174 5.65 -11.74 13.99
CA TYR A 174 4.88 -10.63 13.45
C TYR A 174 3.40 -11.00 13.37
N PRO A 175 2.44 -10.12 13.74
CA PRO A 175 1.03 -10.39 13.50
C PRO A 175 0.81 -10.72 12.03
N ARG A 176 0.24 -11.89 11.77
CA ARG A 176 0.07 -12.38 10.40
C ARG A 176 -0.91 -11.54 9.60
N LEU A 177 -1.88 -10.89 10.27
CA LEU A 177 -2.80 -9.94 9.66
C LEU A 177 -2.80 -8.65 10.46
N GLN A 178 -2.52 -7.53 9.79
CA GLN A 178 -2.41 -6.22 10.39
C GLN A 178 -3.44 -5.29 9.75
N ILE A 179 -4.22 -4.59 10.59
CA ILE A 179 -5.17 -3.57 10.15
C ILE A 179 -4.54 -2.21 10.39
N LEU A 180 -4.42 -1.40 9.34
CA LEU A 180 -3.87 -0.06 9.36
C LEU A 180 -4.92 0.92 8.84
N THR A 181 -5.20 1.96 9.59
CA THR A 181 -6.04 3.04 9.08
C THR A 181 -5.21 4.02 8.25
N ILE A 182 -5.85 4.73 7.34
CA ILE A 182 -5.20 5.84 6.63
C ILE A 182 -4.66 6.89 7.63
N GLU A 183 -5.38 7.14 8.72
CA GLU A 183 -4.94 8.04 9.80
C GLU A 183 -3.64 7.56 10.44
N ASP A 184 -3.53 6.25 10.74
CA ASP A 184 -2.30 5.64 11.25
C ASP A 184 -1.12 5.88 10.30
N LEU A 185 -1.32 5.61 8.99
CA LEU A 185 -0.27 5.75 7.99
C LEU A 185 0.18 7.20 7.78
N LEU A 186 -0.77 8.15 7.79
CA LEU A 186 -0.47 9.58 7.68
C LEU A 186 0.27 10.14 8.90
N THR A 187 0.08 9.53 10.08
CA THR A 187 0.81 9.89 11.32
C THR A 187 2.15 9.17 11.45
N GLY A 188 2.54 8.36 10.46
CA GLY A 188 3.84 7.71 10.40
C GLY A 188 3.91 6.30 10.99
N LYS A 189 2.77 5.71 11.36
CA LYS A 189 2.73 4.30 11.75
C LYS A 189 3.01 3.44 10.52
N ALA A 190 3.98 2.55 10.63
CA ALA A 190 4.35 1.60 9.58
C ALA A 190 3.80 0.19 9.90
N PRO A 191 3.66 -0.68 8.89
CA PRO A 191 3.49 -2.12 9.13
C PRO A 191 4.67 -2.67 9.95
N LEU A 192 4.38 -3.65 10.80
CA LEU A 192 5.39 -4.34 11.60
C LEU A 192 6.17 -5.36 10.78
#